data_e9f6ac71678d78ad593c7d55c83c0b37
#
_entry.id   e9f6ac71678d78ad593c7d55c83c0b37
#
_cell.length_a   1.000
_cell.length_b   1.000
_cell.length_c   1.000
_cell.angle_alpha   90.00
_cell.angle_beta   90.00
_cell.angle_gamma   90.00
#
_symmetry.space_group_name_H-M   'P 1'
#
loop_
_entity.id
_entity.type
_entity.pdbx_description
1 polymer ?
#
loop_
_entity_poly.entity_id
_entity_poly.type
_entity_poly.pdbx_seq_one_letter_code
_entity_poly.pdbx_strand_id
1 'polypeptide(L)'
;MSVLRSGSPHRPARSLATVAGILLALVSLLLGLPGTAGAAAMKPAPEPTHPGQDWAGSQIARHEGTAAGGAPPAPSLASVEGVDVSSHNGSVAWSTLWNSGVRFAYVKATESTSYTNPYFAQQYNGSYNAGMIRGAYHFATPNTSSGAAQAKYFVDHGGGWSKDGKTLPGALDMEYNPYGATCYGLSAAGLVNWMKDWFATYKARTGRDAVLYTSTSWWKQCTGNSAAFGAVNPLWIPRYGSSVGELPAGWGFHTVWQYTSTGPTVGDHNRFNGSMDRLRALANG
;
A
#
# COMPACT_ATOMS: atom_id res chain seq x y z
N MET A 1 9.37 -73.26 17.84
CA MET A 1 8.55 -74.19 17.07
C MET A 1 8.17 -73.46 15.82
N SER A 2 8.87 -73.68 14.73
CA SER A 2 8.59 -74.62 13.64
C SER A 2 7.23 -74.30 12.99
N VAL A 3 7.11 -74.09 11.69
CA VAL A 3 7.71 -74.72 10.53
C VAL A 3 7.51 -73.86 9.28
N LEU A 4 8.48 -73.83 8.39
CA LEU A 4 8.56 -73.44 6.97
C LEU A 4 7.63 -74.24 6.06
N ARG A 5 7.21 -73.68 4.90
CA ARG A 5 7.26 -74.24 3.56
C ARG A 5 6.77 -73.20 2.54
N SER A 6 7.48 -72.62 1.60
CA SER A 6 8.13 -73.18 0.38
C SER A 6 7.13 -73.57 -0.73
N GLY A 7 7.26 -72.94 -1.88
CA GLY A 7 6.68 -73.41 -3.15
C GLY A 7 6.59 -72.35 -4.26
N SER A 8 7.70 -72.21 -5.02
CA SER A 8 7.72 -71.72 -6.43
C SER A 8 7.52 -72.90 -7.40
N PRO A 9 7.55 -72.77 -8.71
CA PRO A 9 7.07 -71.83 -9.68
C PRO A 9 6.36 -72.54 -10.88
N HIS A 10 5.66 -71.85 -11.75
CA HIS A 10 5.46 -72.37 -13.11
C HIS A 10 5.22 -71.22 -14.11
N ARG A 11 6.12 -71.05 -15.06
CA ARG A 11 5.86 -70.66 -16.44
C ARG A 11 5.74 -71.94 -17.25
N PRO A 12 5.21 -72.06 -18.54
CA PRO A 12 5.16 -71.05 -19.58
C PRO A 12 3.85 -71.15 -20.47
N ALA A 13 3.65 -70.22 -21.40
CA ALA A 13 3.52 -70.59 -22.84
C ALA A 13 3.20 -69.35 -23.72
N ARG A 14 3.96 -69.26 -24.78
CA ARG A 14 3.77 -68.34 -25.90
C ARG A 14 2.61 -68.79 -26.78
N SER A 15 1.85 -67.83 -27.31
CA SER A 15 1.07 -68.00 -28.55
C SER A 15 1.17 -66.73 -29.38
N LEU A 16 1.70 -66.89 -30.57
CA LEU A 16 1.61 -65.95 -31.70
C LEU A 16 0.21 -66.09 -32.33
N ALA A 17 -0.41 -64.94 -32.64
CA ALA A 17 -1.42 -64.85 -33.71
C ALA A 17 -1.56 -63.39 -34.18
N THR A 18 -1.02 -63.18 -35.34
CA THR A 18 -1.59 -62.66 -36.59
C THR A 18 -2.14 -61.22 -36.62
N VAL A 19 -1.43 -60.43 -37.42
CA VAL A 19 -1.72 -59.11 -37.97
C VAL A 19 -3.05 -59.05 -38.69
N ALA A 20 -3.89 -58.08 -38.37
CA ALA A 20 -4.91 -57.56 -39.28
C ALA A 20 -4.86 -56.02 -39.22
N GLY A 21 -4.39 -55.43 -40.31
CA GLY A 21 -4.33 -53.98 -40.45
C GLY A 21 -5.70 -53.38 -40.66
N ILE A 22 -6.00 -52.35 -39.87
CA ILE A 22 -7.09 -51.41 -40.14
C ILE A 22 -6.44 -50.03 -40.25
N LEU A 23 -6.41 -49.46 -41.46
CA LEU A 23 -6.11 -48.06 -41.73
C LEU A 23 -7.27 -47.22 -41.12
N LEU A 24 -7.03 -46.56 -39.99
CA LEU A 24 -7.88 -45.46 -39.54
C LEU A 24 -7.27 -44.16 -40.08
N ALA A 25 -7.99 -43.52 -40.99
CA ALA A 25 -7.71 -42.16 -41.42
C ALA A 25 -7.98 -41.20 -40.25
N LEU A 26 -6.93 -40.64 -39.66
CA LEU A 26 -7.00 -39.56 -38.69
C LEU A 26 -7.35 -38.25 -39.43
N VAL A 27 -8.61 -37.86 -39.39
CA VAL A 27 -9.04 -36.49 -39.68
C VAL A 27 -8.62 -35.64 -38.49
N SER A 28 -7.51 -34.93 -38.64
CA SER A 28 -7.07 -33.90 -37.64
C SER A 28 -7.99 -32.70 -37.70
N LEU A 29 -8.99 -32.68 -36.82
CA LEU A 29 -9.79 -31.47 -36.55
C LEU A 29 -8.92 -30.50 -35.76
N LEU A 30 -8.32 -29.52 -36.43
CA LEU A 30 -7.67 -28.38 -35.81
C LEU A 30 -8.73 -27.51 -35.15
N LEU A 31 -9.06 -27.82 -33.90
CA LEU A 31 -9.73 -26.87 -33.00
C LEU A 31 -8.73 -25.74 -32.70
N GLY A 32 -8.88 -24.66 -33.42
CA GLY A 32 -8.21 -23.41 -33.11
C GLY A 32 -8.57 -22.96 -31.69
N LEU A 33 -7.64 -23.13 -30.74
CA LEU A 33 -7.72 -22.50 -29.45
C LEU A 33 -7.78 -20.98 -29.66
N PRO A 34 -8.75 -20.26 -29.04
CA PRO A 34 -8.71 -18.82 -29.09
C PRO A 34 -7.39 -18.39 -28.45
N GLY A 35 -6.52 -17.78 -29.25
CA GLY A 35 -5.31 -17.16 -28.74
C GLY A 35 -5.70 -16.20 -27.64
N THR A 36 -5.25 -16.45 -26.41
CA THR A 36 -5.25 -15.44 -25.35
C THR A 36 -4.45 -14.27 -25.90
N ALA A 37 -5.15 -13.20 -26.30
CA ALA A 37 -4.50 -11.94 -26.58
C ALA A 37 -3.75 -11.56 -25.29
N GLY A 38 -2.47 -11.84 -25.23
CA GLY A 38 -1.60 -11.41 -24.16
C GLY A 38 -1.73 -9.89 -24.10
N ALA A 39 -2.25 -9.35 -22.99
CA ALA A 39 -2.19 -7.93 -22.74
C ALA A 39 -0.72 -7.52 -22.91
N ALA A 40 -0.44 -6.72 -23.94
CA ALA A 40 0.89 -6.18 -24.16
C ALA A 40 1.29 -5.48 -22.87
N ALA A 41 2.38 -5.94 -22.24
CA ALA A 41 2.90 -5.30 -21.04
C ALA A 41 3.18 -3.84 -21.39
N MET A 42 2.45 -2.93 -20.76
CA MET A 42 2.68 -1.50 -20.94
C MET A 42 4.14 -1.21 -20.57
N LYS A 43 4.85 -0.52 -21.47
CA LYS A 43 6.19 -0.04 -21.16
C LYS A 43 6.08 0.89 -19.96
N PRO A 44 6.86 0.68 -18.88
CA PRO A 44 6.84 1.56 -17.73
C PRO A 44 7.06 3.03 -18.16
N ALA A 45 6.36 3.94 -17.52
CA ALA A 45 6.61 5.36 -17.68
C ALA A 45 8.01 5.71 -17.16
N PRO A 46 8.62 6.81 -17.62
CA PRO A 46 9.84 7.32 -17.03
C PRO A 46 9.66 7.58 -15.53
N GLU A 47 10.76 7.45 -14.77
CA GLU A 47 10.77 7.84 -13.37
C GLU A 47 10.36 9.30 -13.19
N PRO A 48 9.75 9.66 -12.03
CA PRO A 48 9.35 11.03 -11.73
C PRO A 48 10.52 12.03 -11.86
N THR A 49 10.24 13.17 -12.46
CA THR A 49 11.26 14.20 -12.67
C THR A 49 11.52 15.07 -11.44
N HIS A 50 10.56 15.14 -10.51
CA HIS A 50 10.61 16.01 -9.32
C HIS A 50 10.07 15.28 -8.06
N PRO A 51 10.55 14.09 -7.72
CA PRO A 51 9.96 13.26 -6.67
C PRO A 51 10.03 13.87 -5.26
N GLY A 52 10.93 14.83 -5.03
CA GLY A 52 11.03 15.52 -3.74
C GLY A 52 10.03 16.66 -3.55
N GLN A 53 9.23 16.99 -4.56
CA GLN A 53 8.25 18.08 -4.51
C GLN A 53 6.85 17.60 -4.13
N ASP A 54 6.63 16.30 -4.08
CA ASP A 54 5.33 15.71 -3.75
C ASP A 54 5.37 15.05 -2.36
N TRP A 55 4.23 15.08 -1.69
CA TRP A 55 4.01 14.51 -0.36
C TRP A 55 2.54 14.08 -0.23
N ALA A 56 2.20 13.34 0.80
CA ALA A 56 0.83 12.88 1.05
C ALA A 56 -0.12 14.07 1.19
N GLY A 57 -1.02 14.24 0.22
CA GLY A 57 -1.96 15.35 0.14
C GLY A 57 -1.51 16.52 -0.73
N SER A 58 -0.33 16.46 -1.35
CA SER A 58 0.17 17.55 -2.20
C SER A 58 -0.79 17.95 -3.33
N GLN A 59 -1.61 17.02 -3.80
CA GLN A 59 -2.57 17.24 -4.87
C GLN A 59 -4.01 17.42 -4.39
N ILE A 60 -4.31 17.14 -3.11
CA ILE A 60 -5.69 17.13 -2.59
C ILE A 60 -6.35 18.51 -2.69
N ALA A 61 -5.71 19.56 -2.20
CA ALA A 61 -6.27 20.91 -2.26
C ALA A 61 -6.52 21.39 -3.72
N ARG A 62 -5.69 20.95 -4.65
CA ARG A 62 -5.79 21.29 -6.08
C ARG A 62 -7.00 20.60 -6.74
N HIS A 63 -7.26 19.34 -6.41
CA HIS A 63 -8.32 18.55 -7.07
C HIS A 63 -9.66 18.59 -6.33
N GLU A 64 -9.63 18.70 -5.01
CA GLU A 64 -10.82 18.62 -4.16
C GLU A 64 -11.15 19.93 -3.46
N GLY A 65 -10.27 20.92 -3.55
CA GLY A 65 -10.38 22.17 -2.82
C GLY A 65 -10.14 22.02 -1.32
N THR A 66 -10.14 23.14 -0.63
CA THR A 66 -10.29 23.18 0.83
C THR A 66 -11.78 23.36 1.09
N ALA A 67 -12.42 22.45 1.83
CA ALA A 67 -13.84 22.58 2.10
C ALA A 67 -14.11 23.95 2.74
N ALA A 68 -14.97 24.74 2.09
CA ALA A 68 -15.46 25.99 2.64
C ALA A 68 -16.36 25.69 3.85
N GLY A 69 -15.81 25.60 5.01
CA GLY A 69 -16.60 25.20 6.18
C GLY A 69 -15.83 25.01 7.49
N GLY A 70 -15.02 25.98 7.83
CA GLY A 70 -14.52 26.09 9.19
C GLY A 70 -13.37 25.15 9.55
N ALA A 71 -12.71 25.50 10.62
CA ALA A 71 -11.69 24.66 11.25
C ALA A 71 -12.28 23.29 11.62
N PRO A 72 -11.46 22.22 11.58
CA PRO A 72 -11.88 20.92 12.07
C PRO A 72 -12.32 21.06 13.54
N PRO A 73 -13.27 20.22 14.00
CA PRO A 73 -13.70 20.26 15.39
C PRO A 73 -12.50 20.09 16.32
N ALA A 74 -12.58 20.68 17.52
CA ALA A 74 -11.54 20.50 18.51
C ALA A 74 -11.24 19.00 18.73
N PRO A 75 -9.97 18.63 19.04
CA PRO A 75 -9.63 17.25 19.35
C PRO A 75 -10.52 16.71 20.47
N SER A 76 -11.04 15.50 20.30
CA SER A 76 -11.76 14.81 21.37
C SER A 76 -10.78 14.05 22.26
N LEU A 77 -11.19 13.68 23.49
CA LEU A 77 -10.42 12.77 24.35
C LEU A 77 -10.16 11.40 23.70
N ALA A 78 -10.91 11.09 22.64
CA ALA A 78 -10.81 9.85 21.87
C ALA A 78 -10.00 10.02 20.58
N SER A 79 -9.25 11.12 20.39
CA SER A 79 -8.39 11.32 19.21
C SER A 79 -6.97 11.74 19.61
N VAL A 80 -5.99 11.39 18.77
CA VAL A 80 -4.57 11.74 18.97
C VAL A 80 -4.10 12.60 17.80
N GLU A 81 -3.48 13.74 18.10
CA GLU A 81 -2.92 14.65 17.09
C GLU A 81 -1.60 14.10 16.54
N GLY A 82 -1.43 14.21 15.23
CA GLY A 82 -0.24 13.83 14.50
C GLY A 82 0.08 14.78 13.36
N VAL A 83 1.21 14.54 12.73
CA VAL A 83 1.60 15.22 11.50
C VAL A 83 2.15 14.23 10.49
N ASP A 84 2.11 14.57 9.21
CA ASP A 84 2.97 13.94 8.23
C ASP A 84 3.93 14.97 7.63
N VAL A 85 5.12 14.50 7.30
CA VAL A 85 6.22 15.33 6.80
C VAL A 85 6.99 14.63 5.67
N SER A 86 7.63 15.45 4.84
CA SER A 86 8.46 15.01 3.73
C SER A 86 9.73 15.88 3.62
N SER A 87 10.51 15.69 2.56
CA SER A 87 11.64 16.59 2.24
C SER A 87 11.21 18.04 2.06
N HIS A 88 9.95 18.28 1.69
CA HIS A 88 9.40 19.64 1.59
C HIS A 88 9.50 20.42 2.90
N ASN A 89 9.43 19.75 4.02
CA ASN A 89 9.50 20.35 5.36
C ASN A 89 10.95 20.53 5.86
N GLY A 90 11.95 19.96 5.19
CA GLY A 90 13.33 20.00 5.63
C GLY A 90 13.55 19.38 7.02
N SER A 91 14.44 19.99 7.81
CA SER A 91 14.66 19.58 9.19
C SER A 91 13.52 20.05 10.09
N VAL A 92 13.00 19.15 10.91
CA VAL A 92 11.83 19.38 11.77
C VAL A 92 12.23 19.57 13.23
N ALA A 93 11.72 20.61 13.87
CA ALA A 93 11.92 20.88 15.30
C ALA A 93 10.92 20.06 16.15
N TRP A 94 11.18 18.77 16.31
CA TRP A 94 10.25 17.80 16.93
C TRP A 94 9.81 18.14 18.35
N SER A 95 10.67 18.78 19.14
CA SER A 95 10.29 19.26 20.48
C SER A 95 9.17 20.28 20.43
N THR A 96 9.16 21.17 19.42
CA THR A 96 8.08 22.14 19.22
C THR A 96 6.76 21.44 18.92
N LEU A 97 6.79 20.42 18.05
CA LEU A 97 5.59 19.62 17.72
C LEU A 97 5.07 18.86 18.94
N TRP A 98 5.96 18.22 19.70
CA TRP A 98 5.59 17.54 20.93
C TRP A 98 4.93 18.48 21.95
N ASN A 99 5.50 19.65 22.15
CA ASN A 99 4.99 20.66 23.07
C ASN A 99 3.63 21.25 22.63
N SER A 100 3.35 21.24 21.31
CA SER A 100 2.04 21.64 20.76
C SER A 100 0.98 20.53 20.80
N GLY A 101 1.29 19.36 21.34
CA GLY A 101 0.32 18.27 21.50
C GLY A 101 0.40 17.16 20.45
N VAL A 102 1.28 17.26 19.46
CA VAL A 102 1.51 16.20 18.47
C VAL A 102 2.13 14.97 19.13
N ARG A 103 1.60 13.78 18.83
CA ARG A 103 2.01 12.52 19.48
C ARG A 103 2.41 11.43 18.50
N PHE A 104 2.07 11.57 17.23
CA PHE A 104 2.54 10.66 16.19
C PHE A 104 2.95 11.39 14.92
N ALA A 105 3.75 10.72 14.10
CA ALA A 105 4.20 11.24 12.82
C ALA A 105 4.25 10.15 11.74
N TYR A 106 3.89 10.51 10.51
CA TYR A 106 4.27 9.76 9.33
C TYR A 106 5.33 10.54 8.54
N VAL A 107 6.37 9.87 8.09
CA VAL A 107 7.51 10.50 7.40
C VAL A 107 7.66 9.88 6.01
N LYS A 108 7.67 10.70 4.94
CA LYS A 108 7.99 10.21 3.61
C LYS A 108 9.37 9.58 3.61
N ALA A 109 9.44 8.28 3.25
CA ALA A 109 10.71 7.60 3.09
C ALA A 109 11.13 7.58 1.62
N THR A 110 10.23 7.18 0.75
CA THR A 110 10.55 6.89 -0.65
C THR A 110 9.42 7.30 -1.59
N GLU A 111 9.77 7.40 -2.88
CA GLU A 111 8.84 7.53 -3.99
C GLU A 111 9.36 6.73 -5.18
N SER A 112 8.49 6.04 -5.92
CA SER A 112 8.89 5.13 -6.99
C SER A 112 9.94 4.11 -6.52
N THR A 113 10.91 3.78 -7.37
CA THR A 113 12.07 2.93 -7.03
C THR A 113 13.39 3.69 -7.10
N SER A 114 13.35 5.02 -7.12
CA SER A 114 14.53 5.84 -7.35
C SER A 114 14.75 6.96 -6.34
N TYR A 115 13.72 7.38 -5.60
CA TYR A 115 13.82 8.50 -4.67
C TYR A 115 13.78 8.04 -3.20
N THR A 116 14.68 8.62 -2.41
CA THR A 116 14.68 8.57 -0.93
C THR A 116 14.68 9.99 -0.38
N ASN A 117 13.91 10.22 0.68
CA ASN A 117 13.88 11.53 1.35
C ASN A 117 15.23 11.82 2.04
N PRO A 118 15.94 12.87 1.63
CA PRO A 118 17.24 13.19 2.22
C PRO A 118 17.17 13.62 3.69
N TYR A 119 16.00 14.00 4.18
CA TYR A 119 15.77 14.36 5.58
C TYR A 119 15.19 13.20 6.41
N PHE A 120 15.00 12.01 5.81
CA PHE A 120 14.33 10.88 6.47
C PHE A 120 14.94 10.55 7.83
N ALA A 121 16.25 10.43 7.93
CA ALA A 121 16.89 10.08 9.18
C ALA A 121 16.65 11.12 10.30
N GLN A 122 16.73 12.41 9.98
CA GLN A 122 16.43 13.48 10.93
C GLN A 122 14.96 13.48 11.33
N GLN A 123 14.07 13.32 10.36
CA GLN A 123 12.63 13.36 10.62
C GLN A 123 12.16 12.12 11.40
N TYR A 124 12.55 10.93 10.97
CA TYR A 124 12.12 9.66 11.55
C TYR A 124 12.71 9.39 12.93
N ASN A 125 14.04 9.59 13.09
CA ASN A 125 14.70 9.41 14.37
C ASN A 125 14.41 10.57 15.34
N GLY A 126 14.29 11.79 14.82
CA GLY A 126 13.97 12.97 15.62
C GLY A 126 12.57 12.88 16.24
N SER A 127 11.57 12.41 15.49
CA SER A 127 10.22 12.17 16.06
C SER A 127 10.23 11.09 17.13
N TYR A 128 10.97 10.00 16.93
CA TYR A 128 11.15 8.95 17.95
C TYR A 128 11.81 9.50 19.22
N ASN A 129 12.89 10.26 19.07
CA ASN A 129 13.65 10.83 20.18
C ASN A 129 12.82 11.84 20.98
N ALA A 130 11.89 12.55 20.34
CA ALA A 130 10.91 13.40 20.99
C ALA A 130 9.81 12.63 21.73
N GLY A 131 9.75 11.31 21.61
CA GLY A 131 8.76 10.46 22.29
C GLY A 131 7.54 10.08 21.46
N MET A 132 7.49 10.47 20.17
CA MET A 132 6.36 10.18 19.29
C MET A 132 6.35 8.72 18.84
N ILE A 133 5.15 8.23 18.55
CA ILE A 133 4.95 7.04 17.73
C ILE A 133 5.08 7.49 16.27
N ARG A 134 5.88 6.80 15.46
CA ARG A 134 6.13 7.21 14.08
C ARG A 134 6.00 6.05 13.10
N GLY A 135 5.70 6.37 11.86
CA GLY A 135 5.69 5.48 10.71
C GLY A 135 6.36 6.13 9.51
N ALA A 136 6.60 5.34 8.49
CA ALA A 136 7.09 5.82 7.21
C ALA A 136 6.00 5.68 6.15
N TYR A 137 6.02 6.53 5.09
CA TYR A 137 5.16 6.34 3.95
C TYR A 137 5.93 6.35 2.62
N HIS A 138 5.32 5.70 1.65
CA HIS A 138 5.78 5.59 0.28
C HIS A 138 4.81 6.28 -0.66
N PHE A 139 5.27 7.26 -1.43
CA PHE A 139 4.49 7.88 -2.49
C PHE A 139 4.53 6.98 -3.73
N ALA A 140 3.37 6.50 -4.15
CA ALA A 140 3.24 5.52 -5.22
C ALA A 140 3.27 6.15 -6.61
N THR A 141 3.96 5.52 -7.53
CA THR A 141 3.94 5.84 -8.97
C THR A 141 3.67 4.56 -9.78
N PRO A 142 2.41 4.06 -9.79
CA PRO A 142 2.09 2.73 -10.33
C PRO A 142 2.45 2.50 -11.78
N ASN A 143 2.63 3.57 -12.56
CA ASN A 143 2.99 3.52 -13.97
C ASN A 143 4.50 3.36 -14.23
N THR A 144 5.36 3.49 -13.21
CA THR A 144 6.83 3.42 -13.37
C THR A 144 7.38 2.02 -13.15
N SER A 145 6.80 1.27 -12.21
CA SER A 145 7.26 -0.08 -11.86
C SER A 145 6.16 -0.88 -11.16
N SER A 146 6.39 -2.19 -10.92
CA SER A 146 5.43 -3.06 -10.23
C SER A 146 5.25 -2.67 -8.76
N GLY A 147 4.10 -3.04 -8.18
CA GLY A 147 3.84 -2.87 -6.76
C GLY A 147 4.89 -3.55 -5.90
N ALA A 148 5.27 -4.78 -6.26
CA ALA A 148 6.33 -5.52 -5.57
C ALA A 148 7.69 -4.81 -5.58
N ALA A 149 8.07 -4.18 -6.71
CA ALA A 149 9.33 -3.45 -6.80
C ALA A 149 9.33 -2.23 -5.87
N GLN A 150 8.25 -1.44 -5.87
CA GLN A 150 8.12 -0.26 -5.02
C GLN A 150 8.02 -0.64 -3.53
N ALA A 151 7.30 -1.71 -3.19
CA ALA A 151 7.22 -2.20 -1.80
C ALA A 151 8.59 -2.66 -1.27
N LYS A 152 9.38 -3.37 -2.07
CA LYS A 152 10.75 -3.77 -1.71
C LYS A 152 11.62 -2.54 -1.50
N TYR A 153 11.59 -1.61 -2.45
CA TYR A 153 12.37 -0.37 -2.34
C TYR A 153 12.01 0.40 -1.08
N PHE A 154 10.71 0.54 -0.76
CA PHE A 154 10.24 1.19 0.46
C PHE A 154 10.79 0.51 1.72
N VAL A 155 10.65 -0.81 1.85
CA VAL A 155 11.13 -1.55 3.03
C VAL A 155 12.64 -1.43 3.20
N ASP A 156 13.40 -1.47 2.09
CA ASP A 156 14.86 -1.38 2.10
C ASP A 156 15.37 0.04 2.44
N HIS A 157 14.50 1.06 2.35
CA HIS A 157 14.85 2.46 2.56
C HIS A 157 14.02 3.14 3.68
N GLY A 158 13.70 2.40 4.73
CA GLY A 158 13.09 2.96 5.94
C GLY A 158 11.63 2.61 6.18
N GLY A 159 10.96 1.94 5.24
CA GLY A 159 9.57 1.51 5.37
C GLY A 159 9.34 0.26 6.20
N GLY A 160 10.40 -0.32 6.80
CA GLY A 160 10.28 -1.49 7.65
C GLY A 160 9.43 -1.25 8.90
N TRP A 161 8.96 -2.35 9.51
CA TRP A 161 8.22 -2.31 10.77
C TRP A 161 8.93 -3.13 11.85
N SER A 162 8.85 -2.65 13.08
CA SER A 162 9.31 -3.38 14.27
C SER A 162 8.27 -3.33 15.39
N LYS A 163 8.15 -4.42 16.14
CA LYS A 163 7.25 -4.55 17.29
C LYS A 163 7.86 -3.89 18.52
N ASP A 164 8.04 -2.57 18.48
CA ASP A 164 8.67 -1.78 19.54
C ASP A 164 7.67 -0.84 20.26
N GLY A 165 6.37 -0.90 19.91
CA GLY A 165 5.33 -0.03 20.45
C GLY A 165 5.39 1.42 19.99
N LYS A 166 6.35 1.75 19.12
CA LYS A 166 6.60 3.09 18.59
C LYS A 166 6.72 3.16 17.07
N THR A 167 6.65 2.02 16.38
CA THR A 167 6.70 1.94 14.92
C THR A 167 5.32 1.61 14.36
N LEU A 168 4.67 2.57 13.72
CA LEU A 168 3.42 2.33 12.97
C LEU A 168 3.69 1.46 11.74
N PRO A 169 2.70 0.70 11.25
CA PRO A 169 2.80 0.07 9.94
C PRO A 169 3.13 1.10 8.87
N GLY A 170 3.95 0.72 7.90
CA GLY A 170 4.22 1.59 6.76
C GLY A 170 2.93 1.96 6.02
N ALA A 171 2.90 3.10 5.37
CA ALA A 171 1.75 3.55 4.60
C ALA A 171 2.08 3.61 3.10
N LEU A 172 1.12 3.14 2.30
CA LEU A 172 1.09 3.35 0.86
C LEU A 172 0.26 4.61 0.57
N ASP A 173 0.88 5.60 -0.01
CA ASP A 173 0.24 6.83 -0.46
C ASP A 173 -0.18 6.66 -1.93
N MET A 174 -1.50 6.55 -2.14
CA MET A 174 -2.16 6.37 -3.44
C MET A 174 -3.13 7.51 -3.68
N GLU A 175 -2.68 8.53 -4.40
CA GLU A 175 -3.45 9.74 -4.69
C GLU A 175 -3.31 10.22 -6.15
N TYR A 176 -3.80 11.41 -6.45
CA TYR A 176 -3.69 12.05 -7.76
C TYR A 176 -2.25 12.09 -8.25
N ASN A 177 -2.04 11.65 -9.50
CA ASN A 177 -0.73 11.66 -10.13
C ASN A 177 -0.26 13.10 -10.40
N PRO A 178 0.81 13.58 -9.76
CA PRO A 178 1.33 14.93 -9.99
C PRO A 178 2.06 15.08 -11.33
N TYR A 179 2.41 13.95 -11.97
CA TYR A 179 3.26 13.91 -13.17
C TYR A 179 2.51 13.67 -14.48
N GLY A 180 1.19 13.50 -14.44
CA GLY A 180 0.42 13.21 -15.65
C GLY A 180 -1.03 12.84 -15.41
N ALA A 181 -1.52 11.83 -16.15
CA ALA A 181 -2.91 11.40 -16.03
C ALA A 181 -3.28 11.00 -14.60
N THR A 182 -4.40 11.51 -14.10
CA THR A 182 -4.89 11.38 -12.71
C THR A 182 -4.77 9.95 -12.14
N CYS A 183 -5.10 8.95 -12.94
CA CYS A 183 -5.04 7.53 -12.56
C CYS A 183 -3.80 6.82 -13.13
N TYR A 184 -2.70 7.53 -13.34
CA TYR A 184 -1.43 7.00 -13.83
C TYR A 184 -1.51 6.30 -15.21
N GLY A 185 -2.56 6.58 -16.00
CA GLY A 185 -2.82 5.89 -17.27
C GLY A 185 -3.21 4.43 -17.14
N LEU A 186 -3.53 3.96 -15.93
CA LEU A 186 -3.92 2.59 -15.63
C LEU A 186 -5.44 2.46 -15.52
N SER A 187 -5.96 1.27 -15.85
CA SER A 187 -7.36 0.94 -15.58
C SER A 187 -7.61 0.74 -14.09
N ALA A 188 -8.87 0.82 -13.66
CA ALA A 188 -9.25 0.57 -12.27
C ALA A 188 -8.79 -0.82 -11.79
N ALA A 189 -8.97 -1.86 -12.59
CA ALA A 189 -8.49 -3.20 -12.27
C ALA A 189 -6.95 -3.25 -12.20
N GLY A 190 -6.27 -2.52 -13.09
CA GLY A 190 -4.80 -2.41 -13.09
C GLY A 190 -4.28 -1.80 -11.80
N LEU A 191 -4.86 -0.69 -11.35
CA LEU A 191 -4.49 -0.05 -10.08
C LEU A 191 -4.78 -0.94 -8.87
N VAL A 192 -5.95 -1.58 -8.82
CA VAL A 192 -6.29 -2.52 -7.74
C VAL A 192 -5.31 -3.70 -7.68
N ASN A 193 -4.94 -4.27 -8.83
CA ASN A 193 -3.98 -5.37 -8.87
C ASN A 193 -2.56 -4.91 -8.49
N TRP A 194 -2.16 -3.70 -8.91
CA TRP A 194 -0.89 -3.12 -8.52
C TRP A 194 -0.80 -2.92 -7.00
N MET A 195 -1.85 -2.38 -6.38
CA MET A 195 -1.91 -2.23 -4.92
C MET A 195 -1.88 -3.58 -4.19
N LYS A 196 -2.61 -4.60 -4.68
CA LYS A 196 -2.55 -5.96 -4.12
C LYS A 196 -1.13 -6.52 -4.12
N ASP A 197 -0.39 -6.35 -5.22
CA ASP A 197 1.00 -6.77 -5.36
C ASP A 197 1.90 -6.02 -4.35
N TRP A 198 1.70 -4.71 -4.19
CA TRP A 198 2.42 -3.91 -3.22
C TRP A 198 2.16 -4.37 -1.77
N PHE A 199 0.87 -4.49 -1.38
CA PHE A 199 0.49 -4.89 -0.02
C PHE A 199 0.94 -6.30 0.33
N ALA A 200 0.80 -7.25 -0.59
CA ALA A 200 1.27 -8.62 -0.41
C ALA A 200 2.79 -8.67 -0.18
N THR A 201 3.54 -7.91 -0.96
CA THR A 201 5.00 -7.82 -0.84
C THR A 201 5.42 -7.14 0.47
N TYR A 202 4.78 -6.03 0.84
CA TYR A 202 5.04 -5.36 2.10
C TYR A 202 4.79 -6.29 3.29
N LYS A 203 3.64 -6.97 3.31
CA LYS A 203 3.29 -7.93 4.37
C LYS A 203 4.27 -9.11 4.45
N ALA A 204 4.67 -9.65 3.30
CA ALA A 204 5.66 -10.73 3.26
C ALA A 204 7.03 -10.32 3.85
N ARG A 205 7.41 -9.04 3.67
CA ARG A 205 8.69 -8.49 4.15
C ARG A 205 8.67 -8.07 5.62
N THR A 206 7.53 -7.61 6.13
CA THR A 206 7.43 -6.98 7.46
C THR A 206 6.58 -7.76 8.45
N GLY A 207 5.76 -8.70 7.97
CA GLY A 207 4.74 -9.38 8.77
C GLY A 207 3.51 -8.52 9.08
N ARG A 208 3.43 -7.27 8.56
CA ARG A 208 2.37 -6.30 8.88
C ARG A 208 1.55 -5.91 7.65
N ASP A 209 0.25 -5.74 7.86
CA ASP A 209 -0.59 -5.06 6.87
C ASP A 209 -0.31 -3.56 6.93
N ALA A 210 -0.07 -2.97 5.75
CA ALA A 210 0.23 -1.55 5.66
C ALA A 210 -1.04 -0.69 5.70
N VAL A 211 -0.89 0.57 6.09
CA VAL A 211 -1.92 1.61 5.97
C VAL A 211 -2.07 2.02 4.52
N LEU A 212 -3.30 2.30 4.08
CA LEU A 212 -3.57 2.92 2.79
C LEU A 212 -3.98 4.38 2.99
N TYR A 213 -3.20 5.29 2.40
CA TYR A 213 -3.59 6.69 2.24
C TYR A 213 -4.23 6.88 0.87
N THR A 214 -5.44 7.45 0.85
CA THR A 214 -6.15 7.81 -0.38
C THR A 214 -7.34 8.72 -0.09
N SER A 215 -7.75 9.55 -1.04
CA SER A 215 -9.00 10.31 -0.94
C SER A 215 -10.19 9.54 -1.52
N THR A 216 -11.39 9.81 -1.00
CA THR A 216 -12.62 9.17 -1.50
C THR A 216 -12.87 9.51 -2.97
N SER A 217 -12.60 10.74 -3.40
CA SER A 217 -12.82 11.17 -4.78
C SER A 217 -11.89 10.45 -5.75
N TRP A 218 -10.60 10.45 -5.45
CA TRP A 218 -9.63 9.73 -6.25
C TRP A 218 -9.94 8.22 -6.29
N TRP A 219 -10.26 7.64 -5.15
CA TRP A 219 -10.56 6.21 -5.04
C TRP A 219 -11.76 5.80 -5.92
N LYS A 220 -12.83 6.58 -5.89
CA LYS A 220 -13.99 6.35 -6.76
C LYS A 220 -13.62 6.46 -8.24
N GLN A 221 -12.89 7.50 -8.61
CA GLN A 221 -12.51 7.79 -9.98
C GLN A 221 -11.55 6.73 -10.55
N CYS A 222 -10.53 6.35 -9.78
CA CYS A 222 -9.40 5.58 -10.30
C CYS A 222 -9.49 4.08 -10.01
N THR A 223 -10.27 3.65 -9.02
CA THR A 223 -10.42 2.22 -8.67
C THR A 223 -11.83 1.68 -8.92
N GLY A 224 -12.76 2.54 -9.36
CA GLY A 224 -14.18 2.19 -9.42
C GLY A 224 -14.78 1.97 -8.04
N ASN A 225 -14.26 2.64 -7.01
CA ASN A 225 -14.68 2.50 -5.62
C ASN A 225 -14.51 1.05 -5.09
N SER A 226 -13.36 0.44 -5.32
CA SER A 226 -13.08 -0.95 -4.92
C SER A 226 -13.15 -1.14 -3.41
N ALA A 227 -13.84 -2.19 -2.97
CA ALA A 227 -13.92 -2.60 -1.55
C ALA A 227 -12.80 -3.57 -1.13
N ALA A 228 -11.82 -3.84 -1.99
CA ALA A 228 -10.88 -4.95 -1.83
C ALA A 228 -9.92 -4.83 -0.62
N PHE A 229 -9.78 -3.66 -0.01
CA PHE A 229 -8.76 -3.39 1.01
C PHE A 229 -9.32 -3.07 2.39
N GLY A 230 -10.59 -2.67 2.48
CA GLY A 230 -11.19 -2.16 3.71
C GLY A 230 -11.21 -3.12 4.90
N ALA A 231 -11.23 -4.43 4.64
CA ALA A 231 -11.21 -5.45 5.69
C ALA A 231 -9.82 -5.64 6.34
N VAL A 232 -8.74 -5.23 5.68
CA VAL A 232 -7.36 -5.56 6.07
C VAL A 232 -6.50 -4.32 6.31
N ASN A 233 -6.59 -3.34 5.41
CA ASN A 233 -5.71 -2.18 5.43
C ASN A 233 -6.36 -1.01 6.17
N PRO A 234 -5.75 -0.48 7.24
CA PRO A 234 -6.23 0.74 7.90
C PRO A 234 -6.27 1.92 6.92
N LEU A 235 -7.32 2.74 7.00
CA LEU A 235 -7.49 3.89 6.12
C LEU A 235 -6.91 5.16 6.72
N TRP A 236 -6.05 5.84 5.97
CA TRP A 236 -5.62 7.21 6.22
C TRP A 236 -6.20 8.09 5.12
N ILE A 237 -7.10 8.99 5.47
CA ILE A 237 -7.92 9.73 4.51
C ILE A 237 -7.68 11.25 4.61
N PRO A 238 -7.30 11.92 3.52
CA PRO A 238 -7.28 13.38 3.45
C PRO A 238 -8.70 13.91 3.22
N ARG A 239 -9.09 14.87 4.01
CA ARG A 239 -10.25 15.71 3.80
C ARG A 239 -10.04 17.01 4.54
N TYR A 240 -9.76 18.09 3.81
CA TYR A 240 -9.53 19.39 4.44
C TYR A 240 -10.86 20.08 4.73
N GLY A 241 -11.24 20.11 6.01
CA GLY A 241 -12.53 20.64 6.43
C GLY A 241 -12.96 20.22 7.82
N SER A 242 -14.25 20.40 8.13
CA SER A 242 -14.82 20.16 9.46
C SER A 242 -15.20 18.69 9.75
N SER A 243 -15.14 17.80 8.74
CA SER A 243 -15.48 16.38 8.91
C SER A 243 -14.77 15.52 7.86
N VAL A 244 -14.60 14.25 8.17
CA VAL A 244 -13.98 13.27 7.27
C VAL A 244 -14.84 12.99 6.01
N GLY A 245 -16.15 13.23 6.08
CA GLY A 245 -17.07 12.98 4.99
C GLY A 245 -17.30 11.50 4.69
N GLU A 246 -17.70 11.22 3.45
CA GLU A 246 -17.93 9.86 2.97
C GLU A 246 -16.60 9.10 2.84
N LEU A 247 -16.59 7.83 3.26
CA LEU A 247 -15.44 6.95 3.14
C LEU A 247 -15.50 6.13 1.84
N PRO A 248 -14.35 5.69 1.30
CA PRO A 248 -14.31 4.75 0.19
C PRO A 248 -14.99 3.42 0.56
N ALA A 249 -15.49 2.68 -0.44
CA ALA A 249 -16.13 1.38 -0.22
C ALA A 249 -15.19 0.39 0.49
N GLY A 250 -15.76 -0.41 1.40
CA GLY A 250 -15.06 -1.42 2.19
C GLY A 250 -14.62 -0.92 3.57
N TRP A 251 -14.49 0.38 3.80
CA TRP A 251 -14.16 0.93 5.12
C TRP A 251 -15.41 1.44 5.85
N GLY A 252 -15.67 0.90 7.03
CA GLY A 252 -16.72 1.39 7.92
C GLY A 252 -16.26 2.54 8.82
N PHE A 253 -14.95 2.78 8.91
CA PHE A 253 -14.33 3.86 9.68
C PHE A 253 -12.94 4.18 9.10
N HIS A 254 -12.46 5.40 9.38
CA HIS A 254 -11.08 5.79 9.10
C HIS A 254 -10.18 5.51 10.30
N THR A 255 -8.91 5.27 10.06
CA THR A 255 -7.89 5.12 11.10
C THR A 255 -7.19 6.44 11.39
N VAL A 256 -6.81 7.15 10.33
CA VAL A 256 -6.21 8.50 10.41
C VAL A 256 -6.95 9.43 9.47
N TRP A 257 -7.17 10.66 9.89
CA TRP A 257 -7.73 11.73 9.09
C TRP A 257 -6.71 12.88 8.96
N GLN A 258 -6.22 13.11 7.74
CA GLN A 258 -5.45 14.32 7.41
C GLN A 258 -6.46 15.46 7.15
N TYR A 259 -6.60 16.35 8.12
CA TYR A 259 -7.68 17.32 8.14
C TYR A 259 -7.31 18.70 7.61
N THR A 260 -6.01 19.00 7.48
CA THR A 260 -5.50 20.24 6.90
C THR A 260 -4.03 20.10 6.48
N SER A 261 -3.66 20.80 5.42
CA SER A 261 -2.27 20.99 4.99
C SER A 261 -1.65 22.29 5.52
N THR A 262 -2.36 22.99 6.39
CA THR A 262 -1.89 24.22 7.05
C THR A 262 -2.14 24.13 8.53
N GLY A 263 -1.30 24.74 9.34
CA GLY A 263 -1.47 24.66 10.78
C GLY A 263 -0.45 25.47 11.56
N PRO A 264 -0.50 25.42 12.90
CA PRO A 264 0.41 26.16 13.75
C PRO A 264 1.83 25.60 13.79
N THR A 265 2.01 24.37 13.28
CA THR A 265 3.32 23.70 13.20
C THR A 265 3.58 23.21 11.78
N VAL A 266 4.82 22.82 11.50
CA VAL A 266 5.23 22.23 10.22
C VAL A 266 4.56 20.87 9.98
N GLY A 267 4.33 20.55 8.70
CA GLY A 267 3.69 19.30 8.24
C GLY A 267 2.19 19.43 8.08
N ASP A 268 1.61 18.44 7.41
CA ASP A 268 0.16 18.30 7.28
C ASP A 268 -0.39 17.67 8.57
N HIS A 269 -1.53 18.18 9.04
CA HIS A 269 -2.05 17.80 10.35
C HIS A 269 -3.04 16.66 10.29
N ASN A 270 -2.87 15.72 11.21
CA ASN A 270 -3.59 14.45 11.24
C ASN A 270 -4.25 14.19 12.59
N ARG A 271 -5.35 13.43 12.58
CA ARG A 271 -5.97 12.85 13.76
C ARG A 271 -6.07 11.34 13.64
N PHE A 272 -5.50 10.63 14.58
CA PHE A 272 -5.79 9.22 14.76
C PHE A 272 -7.17 9.06 15.43
N ASN A 273 -8.01 8.20 14.87
CA ASN A 273 -9.37 7.93 15.33
C ASN A 273 -9.35 6.93 16.48
N GLY A 274 -8.91 7.37 17.64
CA GLY A 274 -8.80 6.55 18.83
C GLY A 274 -7.87 7.12 19.90
N SER A 275 -7.83 6.49 21.07
CA SER A 275 -6.95 6.88 22.17
C SER A 275 -5.48 6.56 21.89
N MET A 276 -4.59 7.11 22.72
CA MET A 276 -3.15 6.75 22.71
C MET A 276 -2.92 5.25 22.86
N ASP A 277 -3.74 4.54 23.64
CA ASP A 277 -3.57 3.09 23.80
C ASP A 277 -3.93 2.31 22.54
N ARG A 278 -4.94 2.79 21.79
CA ARG A 278 -5.27 2.23 20.47
C ARG A 278 -4.19 2.52 19.44
N LEU A 279 -3.58 3.72 19.49
CA LEU A 279 -2.45 4.05 18.64
C LEU A 279 -1.23 3.17 18.96
N ARG A 280 -0.94 2.94 20.25
CA ARG A 280 0.09 1.98 20.68
C ARG A 280 -0.23 0.56 20.24
N ALA A 281 -1.49 0.15 20.32
CA ALA A 281 -1.92 -1.17 19.85
C ALA A 281 -1.67 -1.33 18.34
N LEU A 282 -1.99 -0.30 17.53
CA LEU A 282 -1.69 -0.30 16.10
C LEU A 282 -0.18 -0.41 15.85
N ALA A 283 0.66 0.23 16.65
CA ALA A 283 2.12 0.14 16.54
C ALA A 283 2.67 -1.23 16.98
N ASN A 284 1.98 -1.93 17.88
CA ASN A 284 2.43 -3.24 18.40
C ASN A 284 2.01 -4.45 17.52
N GLY A 285 1.04 -4.31 16.69
CA GLY A 285 0.56 -5.40 15.81
C GLY A 285 -0.56 -6.23 16.37
#